data_6a141bc5f43d960f0c505ce26e85caf8
#
_entry.id   6a141bc5f43d960f0c505ce26e85caf8
#
_cell.length_a   1.000
_cell.length_b   1.000
_cell.length_c   1.000
_cell.angle_alpha   90.00
_cell.angle_beta   90.00
_cell.angle_gamma   90.00
#
_symmetry.space_group_name_H-M   'P 1'
#
loop_
_entity.id
_entity.type
_entity.pdbx_description
1 polymer ?
#
loop_
_entity_poly.entity_id
_entity_poly.type
_entity_poly.pdbx_seq_one_letter_code
_entity_poly.pdbx_strand_id
1 'polypeptide(L)'
;ASPVAIAAALANKVGAVARLYSARGDQYSLASQTGLAPYVVKMTQPVARRWSADNVTKAVILVSELDAAVKGQGGEPEFAIEATVKRVAELAR
;
A
#
# COMPACT_ATOMS: atom_id res chain seq x y z
N ALA A 1 -13.21 -12.07 5.40
CA ALA A 1 -12.01 -11.59 6.12
C ALA A 1 -12.38 -10.49 7.10
N SER A 2 -11.62 -10.37 8.17
CA SER A 2 -11.88 -9.33 9.17
C SER A 2 -11.49 -7.94 8.64
N PRO A 3 -12.10 -6.87 9.15
CA PRO A 3 -11.70 -5.51 8.77
C PRO A 3 -10.21 -5.25 9.01
N VAL A 4 -9.67 -5.75 10.12
CA VAL A 4 -8.24 -5.58 10.43
C VAL A 4 -7.37 -6.27 9.37
N ALA A 5 -7.74 -7.49 8.95
CA ALA A 5 -6.99 -8.24 7.95
C ALA A 5 -7.04 -7.54 6.57
N ILE A 6 -8.20 -6.99 6.19
CA ILE A 6 -8.33 -6.28 4.92
C ILE A 6 -7.49 -5.00 4.94
N ALA A 7 -7.54 -4.25 6.04
CA ALA A 7 -6.74 -3.05 6.20
C ALA A 7 -5.24 -3.37 6.13
N ALA A 8 -4.81 -4.46 6.77
CA ALA A 8 -3.42 -4.90 6.74
C ALA A 8 -2.98 -5.28 5.32
N ALA A 9 -3.84 -5.98 4.58
CA ALA A 9 -3.54 -6.36 3.20
C ALA A 9 -3.35 -5.13 2.31
N LEU A 10 -4.22 -4.12 2.45
CA LEU A 10 -4.10 -2.87 1.71
C LEU A 10 -2.82 -2.13 2.09
N ALA A 11 -2.52 -2.05 3.38
CA ALA A 11 -1.30 -1.41 3.86
C ALA A 11 -0.04 -2.11 3.31
N ASN A 12 -0.05 -3.44 3.23
CA ASN A 12 1.05 -4.20 2.66
C ASN A 12 1.25 -3.87 1.18
N LYS A 13 0.17 -3.76 0.41
CA LYS A 13 0.26 -3.39 -1.00
C LYS A 13 0.82 -1.98 -1.19
N VAL A 14 0.29 -1.02 -0.45
CA VAL A 14 0.77 0.37 -0.51
C VAL A 14 2.22 0.45 -0.03
N GLY A 15 2.56 -0.29 1.02
CA GLY A 15 3.93 -0.37 1.53
C GLY A 15 4.92 -0.91 0.50
N ALA A 16 4.51 -1.92 -0.27
CA ALA A 16 5.35 -2.47 -1.35
C ALA A 16 5.58 -1.42 -2.44
N VAL A 17 4.53 -0.70 -2.84
CA VAL A 17 4.66 0.40 -3.82
C VAL A 17 5.64 1.45 -3.29
N ALA A 18 5.48 1.86 -2.04
CA ALA A 18 6.33 2.89 -1.43
C ALA A 18 7.80 2.47 -1.41
N ARG A 19 8.07 1.20 -1.07
CA ARG A 19 9.44 0.69 -1.02
C ARG A 19 10.08 0.62 -2.40
N LEU A 20 9.30 0.28 -3.42
CA LEU A 20 9.81 0.12 -4.77
C LEU A 20 9.82 1.40 -5.59
N TYR A 21 9.07 2.40 -5.16
CA TYR A 21 8.91 3.64 -5.93
C TYR A 21 10.25 4.27 -6.31
N SER A 22 11.16 4.40 -5.37
CA SER A 22 12.46 5.04 -5.59
C SER A 22 13.62 4.05 -5.69
N ALA A 23 13.36 2.75 -5.56
CA ALA A 23 14.41 1.74 -5.59
C ALA A 23 14.81 1.42 -7.02
N ARG A 24 16.08 1.11 -7.22
CA ARG A 24 16.66 0.79 -8.52
C ARG A 24 17.36 -0.55 -8.45
N GLY A 25 17.26 -1.32 -9.52
CA GLY A 25 17.94 -2.58 -9.64
C GLY A 25 17.05 -3.65 -10.24
N ASP A 26 17.60 -4.85 -10.36
CA ASP A 26 16.83 -5.99 -10.85
C ASP A 26 15.96 -6.59 -9.74
N GLN A 27 15.14 -7.56 -10.10
CA GLN A 27 14.19 -8.21 -9.22
C GLN A 27 14.83 -8.74 -7.93
N TYR A 28 15.98 -9.37 -8.04
CA TYR A 28 16.63 -10.00 -6.89
C TYR A 28 17.33 -8.98 -6.00
N SER A 29 17.97 -7.99 -6.62
CA SER A 29 18.58 -6.88 -5.89
C SER A 29 17.53 -6.12 -5.09
N LEU A 30 16.39 -5.80 -5.71
CA LEU A 30 15.32 -5.09 -5.05
C LEU A 30 14.68 -5.92 -3.93
N ALA A 31 14.56 -7.23 -4.12
CA ALA A 31 14.06 -8.11 -3.06
C ALA A 31 14.98 -8.03 -1.83
N SER A 32 16.28 -8.05 -2.04
CA SER A 32 17.26 -7.94 -0.96
C SER A 32 17.19 -6.59 -0.26
N GLN A 33 17.09 -5.49 -1.02
CA GLN A 33 17.05 -4.14 -0.47
C GLN A 33 15.76 -3.84 0.30
N THR A 34 14.63 -4.36 -0.16
CA THR A 34 13.32 -4.00 0.38
C THR A 34 12.78 -5.02 1.39
N GLY A 35 13.33 -6.23 1.40
CA GLY A 35 12.80 -7.31 2.21
C GLY A 35 11.57 -7.97 1.61
N LEU A 36 11.18 -7.60 0.39
CA LEU A 36 10.04 -8.21 -0.30
C LEU A 36 10.48 -9.46 -1.04
N ALA A 37 9.55 -10.42 -1.20
CA ALA A 37 9.82 -11.61 -2.02
C ALA A 37 10.06 -11.20 -3.48
N PRO A 38 10.96 -11.88 -4.21
CA PRO A 38 11.22 -11.54 -5.62
C PRO A 38 9.97 -11.50 -6.49
N TYR A 39 9.03 -12.41 -6.27
CA TYR A 39 7.77 -12.41 -7.03
C TYR A 39 6.97 -11.13 -6.79
N VAL A 40 6.91 -10.68 -5.54
CA VAL A 40 6.21 -9.44 -5.18
C VAL A 40 6.87 -8.24 -5.86
N VAL A 41 8.20 -8.19 -5.90
CA VAL A 41 8.95 -7.16 -6.62
C VAL A 41 8.57 -7.17 -8.09
N LYS A 42 8.60 -8.34 -8.71
CA LYS A 42 8.29 -8.49 -10.13
C LYS A 42 6.90 -7.94 -10.48
N MET A 43 5.91 -8.26 -9.64
CA MET A 43 4.53 -7.87 -9.89
C MET A 43 4.26 -6.40 -9.53
N THR A 44 4.96 -5.87 -8.56
CA THR A 44 4.67 -4.52 -8.02
C THR A 44 5.49 -3.42 -8.70
N GLN A 45 6.72 -3.73 -9.14
CA GLN A 45 7.60 -2.71 -9.72
C GLN A 45 6.98 -1.93 -10.87
N PRO A 46 6.33 -2.56 -11.87
CA PRO A 46 5.69 -1.80 -12.95
C PRO A 46 4.59 -0.87 -12.45
N VAL A 47 3.86 -1.30 -11.43
CA VAL A 47 2.81 -0.50 -10.81
C VAL A 47 3.42 0.69 -10.10
N ALA A 48 4.46 0.46 -9.30
CA ALA A 48 5.13 1.51 -8.54
C ALA A 48 5.68 2.63 -9.44
N ARG A 49 6.15 2.28 -10.63
CA ARG A 49 6.69 3.28 -11.58
C ARG A 49 5.64 4.26 -12.09
N ARG A 50 4.37 3.90 -11.98
CA ARG A 50 3.27 4.73 -12.48
C ARG A 50 2.76 5.71 -11.43
N TRP A 51 3.21 5.57 -10.19
CA TRP A 51 2.81 6.45 -9.10
C TRP A 51 3.69 7.71 -9.08
N SER A 52 3.14 8.80 -8.56
CA SER A 52 3.94 9.98 -8.23
C SER A 52 4.38 9.91 -6.77
N ALA A 53 5.47 10.60 -6.43
CA ALA A 53 5.94 10.67 -5.05
C ALA A 53 4.87 11.21 -4.11
N ASP A 54 4.16 12.24 -4.55
CA ASP A 54 3.10 12.87 -3.77
C ASP A 54 1.97 11.88 -3.47
N ASN A 55 1.54 11.13 -4.48
CA ASN A 55 0.48 10.16 -4.31
C ASN A 55 0.89 8.95 -3.47
N VAL A 56 2.15 8.54 -3.56
CA VAL A 56 2.66 7.50 -2.65
C VAL A 56 2.56 7.97 -1.21
N THR A 57 2.99 9.19 -0.92
CA THR A 57 2.89 9.76 0.43
C THR A 57 1.45 9.81 0.92
N LYS A 58 0.53 10.28 0.07
CA LYS A 58 -0.89 10.33 0.41
C LYS A 58 -1.46 8.94 0.72
N ALA A 59 -1.09 7.95 -0.08
CA ALA A 59 -1.58 6.59 0.12
C ALA A 59 -1.07 5.99 1.44
N VAL A 60 0.20 6.23 1.77
CA VAL A 60 0.78 5.76 3.03
C VAL A 60 0.02 6.35 4.23
N ILE A 61 -0.28 7.64 4.18
CA ILE A 61 -1.05 8.31 5.24
C ILE A 61 -2.45 7.69 5.35
N LEU A 62 -3.12 7.48 4.21
CA LEU A 62 -4.47 6.92 4.19
C LEU A 62 -4.53 5.53 4.81
N VAL A 63 -3.57 4.64 4.50
CA VAL A 63 -3.60 3.29 5.07
C VAL A 63 -3.22 3.30 6.56
N SER A 64 -2.39 4.24 7.00
CA SER A 64 -2.09 4.42 8.43
C SER A 64 -3.33 4.85 9.20
N GLU A 65 -4.09 5.79 8.65
CA GLU A 65 -5.32 6.26 9.25
C GLU A 65 -6.38 5.14 9.29
N LEU A 66 -6.44 4.35 8.23
CA LEU A 66 -7.34 3.20 8.17
C LEU A 66 -7.01 2.18 9.26
N ASP A 67 -5.74 1.89 9.46
CA ASP A 67 -5.30 0.95 10.48
C ASP A 67 -5.80 1.38 11.86
N ALA A 68 -5.64 2.67 12.18
CA ALA A 68 -6.14 3.22 13.45
C ALA A 68 -7.66 3.11 13.53
N ALA A 69 -8.37 3.41 12.46
CA ALA A 69 -9.84 3.39 12.44
C ALA A 69 -10.39 1.99 12.69
N VAL A 70 -9.81 0.95 12.06
CA VAL A 70 -10.31 -0.41 12.23
C VAL A 70 -9.92 -1.02 13.56
N LYS A 71 -8.98 -0.44 14.29
CA LYS A 71 -8.53 -0.92 15.59
C LYS A 71 -9.25 -0.27 16.77
N GLY A 72 -10.42 0.30 16.54
CA GLY A 72 -11.26 0.73 17.63
C GLY A 72 -11.38 2.21 17.86
N GLN A 73 -11.12 3.00 16.82
CA GLN A 73 -11.29 4.45 16.91
C GLN A 73 -12.73 4.90 16.66
N GLY A 74 -13.67 3.96 16.63
CA GLY A 74 -15.07 4.25 16.39
C GLY A 74 -15.40 4.28 14.91
N GLY A 75 -16.70 4.44 14.62
CA GLY A 75 -17.20 4.45 13.25
C GLY A 75 -17.42 3.05 12.70
N GLU A 76 -17.75 2.99 11.44
CA GLU A 76 -18.04 1.75 10.72
C GLU A 76 -16.78 1.30 9.98
N PRO A 77 -16.15 0.18 10.39
CA PRO A 77 -14.93 -0.28 9.74
C PRO A 77 -15.10 -0.51 8.24
N GLU A 78 -16.24 -1.08 7.84
CA GLU A 78 -16.51 -1.34 6.42
C GLU A 78 -16.56 -0.06 5.61
N PHE A 79 -17.17 0.98 6.15
CA PHE A 79 -17.22 2.27 5.48
C PHE A 79 -15.83 2.86 5.34
N ALA A 80 -15.03 2.81 6.40
CA ALA A 80 -13.66 3.32 6.37
C ALA A 80 -12.80 2.58 5.32
N ILE A 81 -12.95 1.26 5.24
CA ILE A 81 -12.24 0.43 4.26
C ILE A 81 -12.65 0.83 2.85
N GLU A 82 -13.94 0.91 2.56
CA GLU A 82 -14.43 1.29 1.23
C GLU A 82 -13.92 2.65 0.80
N ALA A 83 -14.00 3.63 1.69
CA ALA A 83 -13.56 4.99 1.39
C ALA A 83 -12.06 5.02 1.12
N THR A 84 -11.27 4.30 1.89
CA THR A 84 -9.82 4.25 1.72
C THR A 84 -9.44 3.53 0.43
N VAL A 85 -10.04 2.37 0.13
CA VAL A 85 -9.78 1.63 -1.10
C VAL A 85 -10.07 2.51 -2.32
N LYS A 86 -11.20 3.19 -2.29
CA LYS A 86 -11.60 4.08 -3.39
C LYS A 86 -10.58 5.20 -3.57
N ARG A 87 -10.17 5.83 -2.49
CA ARG A 87 -9.21 6.94 -2.54
C ARG A 87 -7.84 6.48 -3.03
N VAL A 88 -7.36 5.34 -2.54
CA VAL A 88 -6.08 4.77 -2.99
C VAL A 88 -6.14 4.43 -4.49
N ALA A 89 -7.26 3.87 -4.95
CA ALA A 89 -7.44 3.58 -6.37
C ALA A 89 -7.38 4.84 -7.23
N GLU A 90 -7.94 5.94 -6.76
CA GLU A 90 -7.85 7.23 -7.44
C GLU A 90 -6.41 7.73 -7.52
N LEU A 91 -5.65 7.58 -6.42
CA LEU A 91 -4.25 8.00 -6.38
C LEU A 91 -3.36 7.15 -7.29
N ALA A 92 -3.74 5.90 -7.54
CA ALA A 92 -2.97 4.97 -8.36
C ALA A 92 -3.07 5.24 -9.87
N ARG A 93 -3.98 6.07 -10.30
CA ARG A 93 -4.19 6.38 -11.73
C ARG A 93 -3.03 7.12 -12.37
#